data_5c1dab7a07b20ce6cbcce7d2a2b11f4b
#
_entry.id   5c1dab7a07b20ce6cbcce7d2a2b11f4b
#
_cell.length_a   1.000
_cell.length_b   1.000
_cell.length_c   1.000
_cell.angle_alpha   90.00
_cell.angle_beta   90.00
_cell.angle_gamma   90.00
#
_symmetry.space_group_name_H-M   'P 1'
#
loop_
_entity.id
_entity.type
_entity.pdbx_description
1 polymer ?
#
loop_
_entity_poly.entity_id
_entity_poly.type
_entity_poly.pdbx_seq_one_letter_code
_entity_poly.pdbx_strand_id
1 'polypeptide(L)'
;VITICIGFDPKEAIAYHVLCHSILSRASEPVCFIPINKTNIPEFTRGIEDGSTEFSFSRFLTPFLSGYTGRSIYLDCDMLVLCDIAEIFNHYNLKADVSVVKHDYIPKGGDKFLGNIQHVYPKKNWSSLMVFCNHTKACWSLKPEIVNTATGKYLHQFEWADDVGELPKEWNHLVGECEPNPDAKIVHFTLGIPSLKGYGDQEYSDEWFYELTKASRSC
;
A
#
# COMPACT_ATOMS: atom_id res chain seq x y z
N VAL A 1 14.01 13.04 -5.03
CA VAL A 1 12.97 12.92 -3.98
C VAL A 1 11.99 11.82 -4.37
N ILE A 2 11.76 10.88 -3.48
CA ILE A 2 10.81 9.78 -3.67
C ILE A 2 9.44 10.20 -3.15
N THR A 3 8.43 10.21 -4.01
CA THR A 3 7.04 10.50 -3.62
C THR A 3 6.35 9.21 -3.19
N ILE A 4 5.85 9.17 -1.96
CA ILE A 4 5.19 8.01 -1.37
C ILE A 4 3.78 8.42 -0.90
N CYS A 5 2.77 7.87 -1.55
CA CYS A 5 1.38 7.99 -1.14
C CYS A 5 1.06 6.84 -0.19
N ILE A 6 0.48 7.14 0.96
CA ILE A 6 0.13 6.13 1.97
C ILE A 6 -1.35 6.24 2.29
N GLY A 7 -2.07 5.12 2.23
CA GLY A 7 -3.46 5.05 2.66
C GLY A 7 -3.57 5.45 4.14
N PHE A 8 -4.51 6.31 4.49
CA PHE A 8 -4.72 6.74 5.88
C PHE A 8 -6.12 6.39 6.35
N ASP A 9 -6.19 5.58 7.41
CA ASP A 9 -7.43 5.32 8.15
C ASP A 9 -7.26 5.84 9.58
N PRO A 10 -8.14 6.74 10.07
CA PRO A 10 -8.09 7.23 11.45
C PRO A 10 -8.15 6.12 12.50
N LYS A 11 -8.74 4.97 12.18
CA LYS A 11 -8.82 3.80 13.07
C LYS A 11 -7.48 3.08 13.24
N GLU A 12 -6.57 3.27 12.27
CA GLU A 12 -5.25 2.65 12.23
C GLU A 12 -4.13 3.70 12.11
N ALA A 13 -4.35 4.91 12.60
CA ALA A 13 -3.39 6.02 12.51
C ALA A 13 -1.99 5.66 13.03
N ILE A 14 -1.90 4.79 14.05
CA ILE A 14 -0.63 4.33 14.58
C ILE A 14 0.18 3.55 13.52
N ALA A 15 -0.48 2.74 12.68
CA ALA A 15 0.16 2.00 11.61
C ALA A 15 0.83 2.95 10.60
N TYR A 16 0.11 4.01 10.19
CA TYR A 16 0.66 5.05 9.32
C TYR A 16 1.95 5.66 9.88
N HIS A 17 1.97 6.00 11.19
CA HIS A 17 3.16 6.61 11.82
C HIS A 17 4.33 5.64 11.91
N VAL A 18 4.07 4.37 12.23
CA VAL A 18 5.10 3.32 12.24
C VAL A 18 5.68 3.12 10.85
N LEU A 19 4.84 3.05 9.82
CA LEU A 19 5.28 2.94 8.43
C LEU A 19 6.15 4.13 8.02
N CYS A 20 5.71 5.35 8.27
CA CYS A 20 6.51 6.55 7.96
C CYS A 20 7.87 6.52 8.64
N HIS A 21 7.92 6.16 9.94
CA HIS A 21 9.17 6.07 10.68
C HIS A 21 10.09 4.99 10.09
N SER A 22 9.56 3.80 9.78
CA SER A 22 10.33 2.70 9.22
C SER A 22 10.98 3.06 7.86
N ILE A 23 10.29 3.86 7.05
CA ILE A 23 10.82 4.39 5.79
C ILE A 23 11.93 5.43 6.09
N LEU A 24 11.64 6.44 6.91
CA LEU A 24 12.57 7.55 7.18
C LEU A 24 13.87 7.07 7.81
N SER A 25 13.81 6.06 8.68
CA SER A 25 14.99 5.55 9.37
C SER A 25 15.97 4.80 8.44
N ARG A 26 15.54 4.44 7.22
CA ARG A 26 16.31 3.64 6.26
C ARG A 26 16.52 4.32 4.90
N ALA A 27 15.80 5.41 4.63
CA ALA A 27 15.86 6.07 3.33
C ALA A 27 17.23 6.72 3.07
N SER A 28 17.87 6.38 1.97
CA SER A 28 19.10 7.02 1.47
C SER A 28 18.84 8.30 0.68
N GLU A 29 17.58 8.50 0.22
CA GLU A 29 17.14 9.65 -0.53
C GLU A 29 16.04 10.42 0.22
N PRO A 30 15.87 11.73 -0.01
CA PRO A 30 14.75 12.47 0.53
C PRO A 30 13.41 11.89 0.07
N VAL A 31 12.48 11.71 1.01
CA VAL A 31 11.13 11.21 0.76
C VAL A 31 10.08 12.28 1.03
N CYS A 32 9.00 12.27 0.26
CA CYS A 32 7.83 13.10 0.45
C CYS A 32 6.62 12.20 0.69
N PHE A 33 5.97 12.30 1.84
CA PHE A 33 4.76 11.54 2.15
C PHE A 33 3.51 12.33 1.78
N ILE A 34 2.59 11.67 1.09
CA ILE A 34 1.24 12.17 0.79
C ILE A 34 0.26 11.19 1.48
N PRO A 35 -0.32 11.57 2.64
CA PRO A 35 -1.35 10.75 3.25
C PRO A 35 -2.62 10.80 2.38
N ILE A 36 -3.08 9.64 1.92
CA ILE A 36 -4.34 9.50 1.20
C ILE A 36 -5.46 9.38 2.23
N ASN A 37 -5.93 10.52 2.70
CA ASN A 37 -7.11 10.64 3.54
C ASN A 37 -8.24 11.23 2.70
N LYS A 38 -9.32 10.48 2.52
CA LYS A 38 -10.46 10.90 1.67
C LYS A 38 -11.04 12.27 2.06
N THR A 39 -10.96 12.65 3.33
CA THR A 39 -11.45 13.94 3.79
C THR A 39 -10.61 15.11 3.30
N ASN A 40 -9.37 14.86 2.88
CA ASN A 40 -8.42 15.87 2.40
C ASN A 40 -8.29 15.88 0.87
N ILE A 41 -9.13 15.13 0.16
CA ILE A 41 -9.17 15.08 -1.31
C ILE A 41 -10.57 15.53 -1.75
N PRO A 42 -10.80 16.83 -1.95
CA PRO A 42 -12.13 17.37 -2.27
C PRO A 42 -12.75 16.77 -3.53
N GLU A 43 -11.90 16.39 -4.50
CA GLU A 43 -12.32 15.79 -5.76
C GLU A 43 -12.76 14.32 -5.61
N PHE A 44 -12.44 13.67 -4.48
CA PHE A 44 -12.83 12.28 -4.21
C PHE A 44 -14.16 12.26 -3.46
N THR A 45 -15.23 11.87 -4.15
CA THR A 45 -16.62 11.91 -3.64
C THR A 45 -17.23 10.54 -3.36
N ARG A 46 -16.48 9.46 -3.59
CA ARG A 46 -16.94 8.09 -3.41
C ARG A 46 -17.20 7.75 -1.94
N GLY A 47 -18.33 7.12 -1.63
CA GLY A 47 -18.68 6.67 -0.28
C GLY A 47 -17.81 5.51 0.22
N ILE A 48 -17.82 5.27 1.55
CA ILE A 48 -17.13 4.13 2.19
C ILE A 48 -17.80 2.80 1.83
N GLU A 49 -19.09 2.84 1.51
CA GLU A 49 -19.97 1.67 1.36
C GLU A 49 -19.49 0.68 0.28
N ASP A 50 -18.62 1.14 -0.62
CA ASP A 50 -18.11 0.36 -1.74
C ASP A 50 -16.77 -0.37 -1.45
N GLY A 51 -16.09 -0.11 -0.32
CA GLY A 51 -14.75 -0.63 -0.05
C GLY A 51 -14.53 -1.12 1.39
N SER A 52 -13.52 -1.97 1.59
CA SER A 52 -13.16 -2.53 2.92
C SER A 52 -12.39 -1.55 3.81
N THR A 53 -11.77 -0.52 3.25
CA THR A 53 -10.99 0.51 3.95
C THR A 53 -11.28 1.90 3.39
N GLU A 54 -10.97 2.94 4.16
CA GLU A 54 -11.12 4.34 3.77
C GLU A 54 -10.39 4.70 2.46
N PHE A 55 -9.33 3.96 2.15
CA PHE A 55 -8.47 4.19 0.98
C PHE A 55 -8.60 3.11 -0.11
N SER A 56 -9.60 2.24 -0.04
CA SER A 56 -9.77 1.14 -1.01
C SER A 56 -9.76 1.62 -2.45
N PHE A 57 -10.36 2.74 -2.75
CA PHE A 57 -10.41 3.31 -4.11
C PHE A 57 -9.52 4.53 -4.29
N SER A 58 -9.38 5.38 -3.27
CA SER A 58 -8.58 6.61 -3.37
C SER A 58 -7.09 6.33 -3.60
N ARG A 59 -6.60 5.12 -3.31
CA ARG A 59 -5.23 4.67 -3.66
C ARG A 59 -4.89 4.85 -5.13
N PHE A 60 -5.87 4.73 -6.02
CA PHE A 60 -5.69 4.91 -7.47
C PHE A 60 -5.56 6.39 -7.88
N LEU A 61 -5.75 7.33 -6.96
CA LEU A 61 -5.43 8.75 -7.17
C LEU A 61 -3.94 9.09 -6.98
N THR A 62 -3.10 8.10 -6.67
CA THR A 62 -1.65 8.32 -6.49
C THR A 62 -1.01 9.07 -7.66
N PRO A 63 -1.25 8.74 -8.95
CA PRO A 63 -0.72 9.53 -10.07
C PRO A 63 -1.24 10.97 -10.11
N PHE A 64 -2.53 11.19 -9.82
CA PHE A 64 -3.15 12.51 -9.73
C PHE A 64 -2.51 13.35 -8.62
N LEU A 65 -2.40 12.82 -7.41
CA LEU A 65 -1.80 13.48 -6.26
C LEU A 65 -0.30 13.77 -6.45
N SER A 66 0.37 13.00 -7.30
CA SER A 66 1.77 13.20 -7.70
C SER A 66 1.91 14.17 -8.90
N GLY A 67 0.83 14.82 -9.33
CA GLY A 67 0.81 15.74 -10.47
C GLY A 67 1.14 15.08 -11.81
N TYR A 68 0.95 13.78 -11.93
CA TYR A 68 1.26 12.96 -13.12
C TYR A 68 2.70 13.08 -13.58
N THR A 69 3.64 13.35 -12.70
CA THR A 69 5.05 13.51 -13.03
C THR A 69 5.93 12.45 -12.35
N GLY A 70 6.99 12.05 -13.03
CA GLY A 70 7.98 11.12 -12.49
C GLY A 70 7.40 9.77 -12.11
N ARG A 71 7.79 9.29 -10.93
CA ARG A 71 7.37 8.02 -10.33
C ARG A 71 6.88 8.24 -8.92
N SER A 72 5.92 7.45 -8.49
CA SER A 72 5.43 7.44 -7.11
C SER A 72 5.18 6.02 -6.62
N ILE A 73 5.24 5.84 -5.32
CA ILE A 73 4.93 4.58 -4.64
C ILE A 73 3.62 4.78 -3.89
N TYR A 74 2.73 3.81 -3.95
CA TYR A 74 1.59 3.69 -3.05
C TYR A 74 1.82 2.53 -2.08
N LEU A 75 1.48 2.74 -0.82
CA LEU A 75 1.52 1.73 0.25
C LEU A 75 0.23 1.76 1.08
N ASP A 76 -0.28 0.60 1.47
CA ASP A 76 -1.25 0.50 2.55
C ASP A 76 -0.58 0.86 3.89
N CYS A 77 -1.30 1.44 4.84
CA CYS A 77 -0.71 1.91 6.11
C CYS A 77 -0.27 0.77 7.04
N ASP A 78 -0.83 -0.42 6.89
CA ASP A 78 -0.53 -1.62 7.67
C ASP A 78 0.74 -2.36 7.21
N MET A 79 1.67 -1.61 6.63
CA MET A 79 2.97 -2.14 6.18
C MET A 79 4.12 -1.70 7.10
N LEU A 80 5.24 -2.44 7.01
CA LEU A 80 6.50 -2.13 7.67
C LEU A 80 7.64 -2.27 6.66
N VAL A 81 8.47 -1.22 6.51
CA VAL A 81 9.61 -1.22 5.58
C VAL A 81 10.89 -1.58 6.34
N LEU A 82 11.62 -2.59 5.85
CA LEU A 82 12.81 -3.15 6.48
C LEU A 82 14.12 -2.86 5.72
N CYS A 83 14.04 -2.18 4.59
CA CYS A 83 15.18 -1.82 3.74
C CYS A 83 15.14 -0.35 3.32
N ASP A 84 16.10 0.09 2.52
CA ASP A 84 15.99 1.38 1.83
C ASP A 84 14.93 1.32 0.74
N ILE A 85 13.90 2.15 0.87
CA ILE A 85 12.79 2.18 -0.08
C ILE A 85 13.23 2.52 -1.51
N ALA A 86 14.37 3.22 -1.69
CA ALA A 86 14.92 3.54 -2.99
C ALA A 86 15.30 2.29 -3.81
N GLU A 87 15.63 1.18 -3.15
CA GLU A 87 15.99 -0.07 -3.81
C GLU A 87 14.85 -0.65 -4.66
N ILE A 88 13.59 -0.28 -4.39
CA ILE A 88 12.45 -0.76 -5.16
C ILE A 88 12.57 -0.41 -6.65
N PHE A 89 13.24 0.71 -6.95
CA PHE A 89 13.44 1.17 -8.32
C PHE A 89 14.45 0.34 -9.11
N ASN A 90 15.25 -0.52 -8.46
CA ASN A 90 16.14 -1.45 -9.15
C ASN A 90 15.36 -2.60 -9.83
N HIS A 91 14.13 -2.85 -9.38
CA HIS A 91 13.24 -3.89 -9.92
C HIS A 91 12.13 -3.31 -10.80
N TYR A 92 12.05 -1.99 -10.88
CA TYR A 92 11.00 -1.30 -11.60
C TYR A 92 11.14 -1.47 -13.11
N ASN A 93 10.08 -1.95 -13.79
CA ASN A 93 10.02 -1.94 -15.25
C ASN A 93 9.64 -0.53 -15.75
N LEU A 94 10.59 0.19 -16.30
CA LEU A 94 10.39 1.56 -16.81
C LEU A 94 9.33 1.67 -17.92
N LYS A 95 8.93 0.56 -18.54
CA LYS A 95 7.89 0.52 -19.59
C LYS A 95 6.49 0.24 -19.02
N ALA A 96 6.40 -0.32 -17.82
CA ALA A 96 5.12 -0.63 -17.20
C ALA A 96 4.43 0.63 -16.70
N ASP A 97 3.11 0.68 -16.80
CA ASP A 97 2.29 1.75 -16.24
C ASP A 97 2.32 1.72 -14.71
N VAL A 98 2.29 0.51 -14.18
CA VAL A 98 2.38 0.23 -12.75
C VAL A 98 3.10 -1.09 -12.53
N SER A 99 3.92 -1.18 -11.48
CA SER A 99 4.54 -2.42 -11.03
C SER A 99 4.03 -2.82 -9.66
N VAL A 100 3.72 -4.10 -9.48
CA VAL A 100 3.11 -4.67 -8.27
C VAL A 100 3.72 -6.02 -7.93
N VAL A 101 3.60 -6.46 -6.68
CA VAL A 101 3.86 -7.86 -6.34
C VAL A 101 2.64 -8.69 -6.75
N LYS A 102 2.85 -9.62 -7.70
CA LYS A 102 1.80 -10.50 -8.21
C LYS A 102 1.62 -11.69 -7.28
N HIS A 103 0.77 -11.52 -6.27
CA HIS A 103 0.41 -12.61 -5.38
C HIS A 103 -0.46 -13.64 -6.09
N ASP A 104 -0.01 -14.88 -6.07
CA ASP A 104 -0.75 -16.05 -6.55
C ASP A 104 -1.03 -16.95 -5.35
N TYR A 105 -2.09 -16.64 -4.60
CA TYR A 105 -2.50 -17.40 -3.43
C TYR A 105 -4.02 -17.39 -3.27
N ILE A 106 -4.54 -18.43 -2.62
CA ILE A 106 -5.93 -18.48 -2.18
C ILE A 106 -5.97 -18.00 -0.73
N PRO A 107 -6.64 -16.88 -0.42
CA PRO A 107 -6.74 -16.38 0.94
C PRO A 107 -7.25 -17.45 1.90
N LYS A 108 -6.60 -17.62 3.04
CA LYS A 108 -7.13 -18.42 4.14
C LYS A 108 -8.43 -17.76 4.57
N GLY A 109 -9.57 -18.42 4.42
CA GLY A 109 -10.88 -17.88 4.81
C GLY A 109 -10.89 -17.52 6.30
N GLY A 110 -11.61 -16.46 6.67
CA GLY A 110 -11.75 -16.00 8.05
C GLY A 110 -12.16 -14.54 8.12
N ASP A 111 -12.48 -14.07 9.32
CA ASP A 111 -12.76 -12.67 9.56
C ASP A 111 -11.43 -11.89 9.67
N LYS A 112 -11.36 -10.77 8.95
CA LYS A 112 -10.32 -9.76 9.19
C LYS A 112 -10.65 -8.94 10.43
N PHE A 113 -9.63 -8.27 10.98
CA PHE A 113 -9.84 -7.28 12.01
C PHE A 113 -11.00 -6.32 11.66
N LEU A 114 -11.78 -5.89 12.66
CA LEU A 114 -13.01 -5.10 12.53
C LEU A 114 -14.21 -5.82 11.90
N GLY A 115 -14.23 -7.16 11.82
CA GLY A 115 -15.37 -7.92 11.27
C GLY A 115 -15.54 -7.82 9.76
N ASN A 116 -14.50 -7.37 9.05
CA ASN A 116 -14.52 -7.33 7.60
C ASN A 116 -14.42 -8.75 7.04
N ILE A 117 -15.35 -9.11 6.15
CA ILE A 117 -15.34 -10.41 5.48
C ILE A 117 -14.21 -10.43 4.44
N GLN A 118 -13.39 -11.48 4.49
CA GLN A 118 -12.33 -11.67 3.51
C GLN A 118 -12.92 -12.23 2.19
N HIS A 119 -13.13 -11.34 1.21
CA HIS A 119 -13.55 -11.74 -0.12
C HIS A 119 -12.39 -12.32 -0.92
N VAL A 120 -12.65 -13.45 -1.62
CA VAL A 120 -11.74 -14.00 -2.61
C VAL A 120 -12.05 -13.37 -3.96
N TYR A 121 -11.10 -12.65 -4.54
CA TYR A 121 -11.20 -12.08 -5.88
C TYR A 121 -9.83 -12.13 -6.58
N PRO A 122 -9.80 -12.15 -7.92
CA PRO A 122 -8.55 -12.16 -8.68
C PRO A 122 -7.66 -10.97 -8.34
N LYS A 123 -6.33 -11.18 -8.34
CA LYS A 123 -5.32 -10.15 -8.06
C LYS A 123 -5.45 -9.51 -6.66
N LYS A 124 -5.89 -10.27 -5.67
CA LYS A 124 -6.00 -9.80 -4.29
C LYS A 124 -4.63 -9.35 -3.78
N ASN A 125 -4.60 -8.24 -3.02
CA ASN A 125 -3.41 -7.60 -2.47
C ASN A 125 -2.37 -7.07 -3.49
N TRP A 126 -2.63 -7.18 -4.81
CA TRP A 126 -1.73 -6.56 -5.80
C TRP A 126 -1.70 -5.04 -5.68
N SER A 127 -2.84 -4.42 -5.36
CA SER A 127 -2.95 -2.96 -5.23
C SER A 127 -2.57 -2.40 -3.86
N SER A 128 -2.09 -3.23 -2.93
CA SER A 128 -1.63 -2.76 -1.62
C SER A 128 -0.25 -2.10 -1.66
N LEU A 129 0.57 -2.50 -2.63
CA LEU A 129 1.82 -1.84 -3.01
C LEU A 129 1.84 -1.64 -4.51
N MET A 130 2.03 -0.41 -4.97
CA MET A 130 2.07 -0.05 -6.38
C MET A 130 3.19 0.96 -6.64
N VAL A 131 4.01 0.70 -7.65
CA VAL A 131 4.99 1.67 -8.16
C VAL A 131 4.48 2.18 -9.51
N PHE A 132 4.08 3.43 -9.56
CA PHE A 132 3.50 4.07 -10.74
C PHE A 132 4.54 4.75 -11.60
N CYS A 133 4.37 4.64 -12.92
CA CYS A 133 5.01 5.49 -13.91
C CYS A 133 4.04 6.62 -14.30
N ASN A 134 4.01 7.69 -13.49
CA ASN A 134 2.94 8.68 -13.50
C ASN A 134 2.66 9.37 -14.83
N HIS A 135 3.65 9.41 -15.74
CA HIS A 135 3.55 10.11 -17.03
C HIS A 135 2.96 9.26 -18.18
N THR A 136 2.56 8.01 -17.91
CA THR A 136 1.92 7.16 -18.92
C THR A 136 0.47 7.57 -19.18
N LYS A 137 -0.05 7.24 -20.36
CA LYS A 137 -1.46 7.51 -20.69
C LYS A 137 -2.42 6.78 -19.78
N ALA A 138 -2.06 5.55 -19.36
CA ALA A 138 -2.84 4.75 -18.45
C ALA A 138 -2.95 5.45 -17.07
N CYS A 139 -1.83 5.93 -16.51
CA CYS A 139 -1.85 6.69 -15.26
C CYS A 139 -2.64 8.00 -15.39
N TRP A 140 -2.60 8.69 -16.52
CA TRP A 140 -3.40 9.89 -16.77
C TRP A 140 -4.90 9.63 -16.84
N SER A 141 -5.32 8.38 -17.10
CA SER A 141 -6.73 8.01 -17.05
C SER A 141 -7.28 7.95 -15.62
N LEU A 142 -6.41 7.76 -14.60
CA LEU A 142 -6.78 7.69 -13.19
C LEU A 142 -7.05 9.10 -12.61
N LYS A 143 -8.06 9.77 -13.18
CA LYS A 143 -8.55 11.07 -12.71
C LYS A 143 -9.63 10.85 -11.64
N PRO A 144 -9.87 11.85 -10.76
CA PRO A 144 -10.93 11.77 -9.76
C PRO A 144 -12.28 11.32 -10.33
N GLU A 145 -12.69 11.83 -11.50
CA GLU A 145 -13.96 11.50 -12.13
C GLU A 145 -14.06 10.00 -12.47
N ILE A 146 -12.95 9.41 -12.93
CA ILE A 146 -12.89 7.98 -13.25
C ILE A 146 -12.84 7.16 -11.97
N VAL A 147 -11.98 7.52 -11.02
CA VAL A 147 -11.83 6.76 -9.75
C VAL A 147 -13.12 6.80 -8.93
N ASN A 148 -13.88 7.89 -8.97
CA ASN A 148 -15.18 8.01 -8.29
C ASN A 148 -16.26 7.09 -8.86
N THR A 149 -16.20 6.71 -10.14
CA THR A 149 -17.28 5.99 -10.84
C THR A 149 -16.89 4.60 -11.31
N ALA A 150 -15.59 4.31 -11.44
CA ALA A 150 -15.10 3.02 -11.91
C ALA A 150 -15.47 1.88 -10.96
N THR A 151 -15.67 0.68 -11.51
CA THR A 151 -15.93 -0.51 -10.68
C THR A 151 -14.68 -0.91 -9.90
N GLY A 152 -14.86 -1.58 -8.75
CA GLY A 152 -13.74 -2.16 -8.01
C GLY A 152 -12.93 -3.14 -8.87
N LYS A 153 -13.62 -3.90 -9.75
CA LYS A 153 -12.98 -4.77 -10.72
C LYS A 153 -12.04 -4.00 -11.65
N TYR A 154 -12.53 -2.95 -12.30
CA TYR A 154 -11.74 -2.11 -13.22
C TYR A 154 -10.46 -1.60 -12.54
N LEU A 155 -10.57 -1.11 -11.31
CA LEU A 155 -9.45 -0.55 -10.58
C LEU A 155 -8.49 -1.63 -10.05
N HIS A 156 -8.97 -2.57 -9.22
CA HIS A 156 -8.13 -3.56 -8.55
C HIS A 156 -7.62 -4.70 -9.45
N GLN A 157 -8.27 -4.95 -10.60
CA GLN A 157 -7.76 -5.89 -11.59
C GLN A 157 -6.92 -5.20 -12.67
N PHE A 158 -6.63 -3.90 -12.50
CA PHE A 158 -5.77 -3.11 -13.39
C PHE A 158 -6.25 -3.09 -14.84
N GLU A 159 -7.58 -3.08 -15.08
CA GLU A 159 -8.15 -3.00 -16.42
C GLU A 159 -7.87 -1.64 -17.10
N TRP A 160 -7.41 -0.65 -16.32
CA TRP A 160 -7.01 0.67 -16.75
C TRP A 160 -5.56 0.73 -17.28
N ALA A 161 -4.72 -0.28 -16.98
CA ALA A 161 -3.31 -0.32 -17.34
C ALA A 161 -3.09 -1.20 -18.58
N ASP A 162 -2.27 -0.74 -19.50
CA ASP A 162 -1.85 -1.51 -20.66
C ASP A 162 -0.75 -2.50 -20.30
N ASP A 163 0.15 -2.14 -19.36
CA ASP A 163 1.24 -2.99 -18.88
C ASP A 163 1.33 -2.95 -17.37
N VAL A 164 1.25 -4.13 -16.74
CA VAL A 164 1.41 -4.33 -15.29
C VAL A 164 2.69 -5.12 -15.03
N GLY A 165 3.73 -4.41 -14.62
CA GLY A 165 5.02 -4.98 -14.26
C GLY A 165 4.96 -5.81 -12.97
N GLU A 166 5.99 -6.61 -12.75
CA GLU A 166 6.12 -7.47 -11.58
C GLU A 166 7.28 -7.03 -10.69
N LEU A 167 7.02 -6.96 -9.38
CA LEU A 167 8.02 -6.79 -8.33
C LEU A 167 8.28 -8.13 -7.65
N PRO A 168 9.50 -8.38 -7.17
CA PRO A 168 9.81 -9.55 -6.36
C PRO A 168 8.94 -9.65 -5.10
N LYS A 169 8.68 -10.89 -4.64
CA LYS A 169 7.73 -11.17 -3.54
C LYS A 169 8.16 -10.58 -2.20
N GLU A 170 9.44 -10.38 -1.97
CA GLU A 170 9.99 -9.74 -0.75
C GLU A 170 9.52 -8.30 -0.56
N TRP A 171 9.05 -7.63 -1.62
CA TRP A 171 8.54 -6.27 -1.56
C TRP A 171 7.10 -6.14 -1.03
N ASN A 172 6.39 -7.25 -0.83
CA ASN A 172 5.06 -7.23 -0.22
C ASN A 172 4.78 -8.58 0.43
N HIS A 173 5.51 -8.90 1.52
CA HIS A 173 5.35 -10.14 2.25
C HIS A 173 4.07 -10.10 3.10
N LEU A 174 3.13 -10.99 2.83
CA LEU A 174 1.82 -11.03 3.50
C LEU A 174 1.89 -11.90 4.76
N VAL A 175 1.94 -11.27 5.93
CA VAL A 175 2.01 -11.97 7.23
C VAL A 175 0.76 -12.83 7.46
N GLY A 176 0.99 -14.10 7.82
CA GLY A 176 -0.07 -15.07 8.08
C GLY A 176 -0.74 -15.67 6.83
N GLU A 177 -0.55 -15.07 5.65
CA GLU A 177 -1.08 -15.56 4.37
C GLU A 177 -0.02 -16.30 3.55
N CYS A 178 1.25 -15.88 3.64
CA CYS A 178 2.39 -16.51 3.00
C CYS A 178 3.23 -17.31 4.00
N GLU A 179 4.09 -18.21 3.49
CA GLU A 179 5.12 -18.85 4.32
C GLU A 179 6.11 -17.79 4.81
N PRO A 180 6.69 -17.94 6.03
CA PRO A 180 7.65 -17.01 6.59
C PRO A 180 8.79 -16.68 5.65
N ASN A 181 9.16 -15.42 5.54
CA ASN A 181 10.22 -14.95 4.65
C ASN A 181 11.20 -14.01 5.39
N PRO A 182 12.36 -14.51 5.84
CA PRO A 182 13.34 -13.70 6.54
C PRO A 182 14.00 -12.60 5.68
N ASP A 183 13.84 -12.69 4.36
CA ASP A 183 14.39 -11.72 3.39
C ASP A 183 13.35 -10.67 2.98
N ALA A 184 12.20 -10.58 3.68
CA ALA A 184 11.18 -9.59 3.38
C ALA A 184 11.74 -8.17 3.49
N LYS A 185 11.48 -7.37 2.46
CA LYS A 185 11.85 -5.94 2.39
C LYS A 185 10.70 -5.04 2.84
N ILE A 186 9.48 -5.41 2.51
CA ILE A 186 8.26 -4.79 3.01
C ILE A 186 7.33 -5.89 3.52
N VAL A 187 6.94 -5.76 4.76
CA VAL A 187 6.02 -6.65 5.47
C VAL A 187 4.63 -6.02 5.47
N HIS A 188 3.59 -6.81 5.25
CA HIS A 188 2.21 -6.36 5.18
C HIS A 188 1.33 -7.17 6.14
N PHE A 189 0.81 -6.51 7.16
CA PHE A 189 -0.03 -7.10 8.20
C PHE A 189 -1.50 -7.13 7.78
N THR A 190 -1.80 -7.81 6.68
CA THR A 190 -3.13 -7.78 6.02
C THR A 190 -4.29 -8.23 6.90
N LEU A 191 -4.04 -9.01 7.94
CA LEU A 191 -5.05 -9.53 8.86
C LEU A 191 -5.25 -8.62 10.06
N GLY A 192 -4.24 -7.83 10.41
CA GLY A 192 -4.25 -6.88 11.51
C GLY A 192 -2.84 -6.57 12.02
N ILE A 193 -2.58 -5.32 12.36
CA ILE A 193 -1.27 -4.86 12.86
C ILE A 193 -0.97 -5.39 14.26
N PRO A 194 0.31 -5.52 14.67
CA PRO A 194 0.71 -6.10 15.95
C PRO A 194 0.12 -5.45 17.20
N SER A 195 -0.23 -4.15 17.16
CA SER A 195 -0.85 -3.47 18.31
C SER A 195 -2.31 -3.85 18.55
N LEU A 196 -2.94 -4.57 17.66
CA LEU A 196 -4.32 -5.01 17.81
C LEU A 196 -4.40 -6.28 18.68
N LYS A 197 -5.46 -6.39 19.44
CA LYS A 197 -5.67 -7.54 20.32
C LYS A 197 -5.70 -8.84 19.51
N GLY A 198 -4.81 -9.77 19.86
CA GLY A 198 -4.68 -11.09 19.21
C GLY A 198 -3.68 -11.15 18.07
N TYR A 199 -3.00 -10.03 17.73
CA TYR A 199 -2.03 -9.97 16.65
C TYR A 199 -0.59 -9.66 17.11
N GLY A 200 -0.35 -9.60 18.43
CA GLY A 200 0.95 -9.20 18.98
C GLY A 200 2.09 -10.20 18.77
N ASP A 201 1.79 -11.48 18.54
CA ASP A 201 2.80 -12.56 18.43
C ASP A 201 2.93 -13.10 16.99
N GLN A 202 2.68 -12.27 15.97
CA GLN A 202 2.85 -12.68 14.59
C GLN A 202 4.27 -12.37 14.09
N GLU A 203 4.61 -12.90 12.93
CA GLU A 203 5.89 -12.64 12.26
C GLU A 203 6.13 -11.13 12.13
N TYR A 204 7.37 -10.66 12.39
CA TYR A 204 7.77 -9.25 12.37
C TYR A 204 7.08 -8.34 13.41
N SER A 205 6.42 -8.88 14.43
CA SER A 205 5.83 -8.06 15.50
C SER A 205 6.88 -7.30 16.30
N ASP A 206 8.02 -7.91 16.59
CA ASP A 206 9.11 -7.29 17.36
C ASP A 206 9.69 -6.08 16.62
N GLU A 207 9.91 -6.19 15.31
CA GLU A 207 10.36 -5.10 14.46
C GLU A 207 9.33 -3.97 14.40
N TRP A 208 8.05 -4.30 14.30
CA TRP A 208 6.97 -3.32 14.32
C TRP A 208 6.92 -2.54 15.64
N PHE A 209 7.00 -3.24 16.79
CA PHE A 209 7.02 -2.59 18.10
C PHE A 209 8.31 -1.80 18.34
N TYR A 210 9.43 -2.24 17.78
CA TYR A 210 10.67 -1.46 17.79
C TYR A 210 10.48 -0.12 17.07
N GLU A 211 9.93 -0.12 15.86
CA GLU A 211 9.65 1.11 15.09
C GLU A 211 8.65 2.02 15.82
N LEU A 212 7.58 1.45 16.39
CA LEU A 212 6.63 2.19 17.22
C LEU A 212 7.33 2.90 18.39
N THR A 213 8.21 2.17 19.08
CA THR A 213 8.94 2.72 20.22
C THR A 213 9.86 3.87 19.80
N LYS A 214 10.50 3.75 18.64
CA LYS A 214 11.37 4.81 18.09
C LYS A 214 10.56 6.00 17.62
N ALA A 215 9.47 5.79 16.92
CA ALA A 215 8.58 6.85 16.44
C ALA A 215 7.95 7.67 17.59
N SER A 216 7.69 7.03 18.73
CA SER A 216 7.08 7.67 19.91
C SER A 216 8.07 8.36 20.85
N ARG A 217 9.37 8.10 20.73
CA ARG A 217 10.44 8.74 21.50
C ARG A 217 10.92 10.02 20.82
N SER A 218 10.00 10.90 20.48
CA SER A 218 10.37 12.25 20.03
C SER A 218 10.92 13.03 21.21
N CYS A 219 12.25 13.25 21.21
CA CYS A 219 13.03 14.25 21.96
C CYS A 219 12.89 14.25 23.48
#